data_b4bba15894ca81770f78748f7aa00f04
#
_entry.id   b4bba15894ca81770f78748f7aa00f04
#
_cell.length_a   1.000
_cell.length_b   1.000
_cell.length_c   1.000
_cell.angle_alpha   90.00
_cell.angle_beta   90.00
_cell.angle_gamma   90.00
#
_symmetry.space_group_name_H-M   'P 1'
#
loop_
_entity.id
_entity.type
_entity.pdbx_description
1 polymer ?
#
loop_
_entity_poly.entity_id
_entity_poly.type
_entity_poly.pdbx_seq_one_letter_code
_entity_poly.pdbx_strand_id
1 'polypeptide(L)'
;MTATAEKVADNGPEQVIAGLMTRARAAMEAFADADQAQVDEAVTALAWSIYEPTRAEELARIAVEDTGHGNVKSKIIKNQRKTFGCLRDLMRVKTVGVIEENKAKG
;
A
#
# COMPACT_ATOMS: atom_id res chain seq x y z
N MET A 1 13.45 10.41 -10.44
CA MET A 1 12.71 11.51 -9.82
C MET A 1 12.96 11.44 -8.31
N THR A 2 13.78 12.32 -7.82
CA THR A 2 13.87 12.58 -6.41
C THR A 2 12.63 13.38 -6.04
N ALA A 3 11.64 12.74 -5.40
CA ALA A 3 10.65 13.48 -4.66
C ALA A 3 11.40 14.28 -3.59
N THR A 4 11.59 15.55 -3.79
CA THR A 4 11.94 16.47 -2.72
C THR A 4 10.79 16.33 -1.71
N ALA A 5 11.09 15.72 -0.57
CA ALA A 5 10.23 15.82 0.57
C ALA A 5 10.10 17.32 0.85
N GLU A 6 9.01 17.93 0.44
CA GLU A 6 8.66 19.25 0.94
C GLU A 6 8.69 19.14 2.44
N LYS A 7 9.55 19.95 3.03
CA LYS A 7 9.62 20.10 4.47
C LYS A 7 8.27 20.64 4.89
N VAL A 8 7.37 19.73 5.27
CA VAL A 8 6.06 20.09 5.80
C VAL A 8 6.36 20.96 7.01
N ALA A 9 5.95 22.23 6.94
CA ALA A 9 6.03 23.10 8.09
C ALA A 9 5.38 22.37 9.26
N ASP A 10 6.00 22.41 10.43
CA ASP A 10 5.54 21.72 11.63
C ASP A 10 4.23 22.36 12.12
N ASN A 11 3.13 21.96 11.48
CA ASN A 11 1.77 22.45 11.75
C ASN A 11 1.00 21.49 12.67
N GLY A 12 1.71 20.56 13.31
CA GLY A 12 1.14 19.57 14.19
C GLY A 12 0.50 18.37 13.48
N PRO A 13 0.21 17.30 14.26
CA PRO A 13 -0.27 16.04 13.71
C PRO A 13 -1.63 16.16 12.99
N GLU A 14 -2.51 17.02 13.47
CA GLU A 14 -3.85 17.22 12.87
C GLU A 14 -3.76 17.73 11.43
N GLN A 15 -2.88 18.69 11.15
CA GLN A 15 -2.70 19.22 9.79
C GLN A 15 -2.01 18.22 8.86
N VAL A 16 -1.07 17.44 9.36
CA VAL A 16 -0.44 16.35 8.59
C VAL A 16 -1.48 15.33 8.18
N ILE A 17 -2.31 14.89 9.10
CA ILE A 17 -3.40 13.93 8.81
C ILE A 17 -4.43 14.53 7.88
N ALA A 18 -4.87 15.77 8.07
CA ALA A 18 -5.82 16.45 7.19
C ALA A 18 -5.29 16.51 5.74
N GLY A 19 -4.02 16.85 5.56
CA GLY A 19 -3.38 16.86 4.24
C GLY A 19 -3.32 15.47 3.59
N LEU A 20 -2.98 14.45 4.34
CA LEU A 20 -2.98 13.06 3.88
C LEU A 20 -4.39 12.61 3.46
N MET A 21 -5.40 12.92 4.26
CA MET A 21 -6.80 12.58 3.96
C MET A 21 -7.30 13.27 2.71
N THR A 22 -6.98 14.55 2.52
CA THR A 22 -7.37 15.31 1.32
C THR A 22 -6.78 14.66 0.07
N ARG A 23 -5.51 14.31 0.08
CA ARG A 23 -4.85 13.65 -1.06
C ARG A 23 -5.37 12.25 -1.30
N ALA A 24 -5.60 11.49 -0.24
CA ALA A 24 -6.14 10.13 -0.33
C ALA A 24 -7.56 10.12 -0.92
N ARG A 25 -8.43 11.04 -0.52
CA ARG A 25 -9.79 11.17 -1.07
C ARG A 25 -9.76 11.56 -2.54
N ALA A 26 -8.92 12.51 -2.93
CA ALA A 26 -8.75 12.90 -4.33
C ALA A 26 -8.26 11.72 -5.20
N ALA A 27 -7.30 10.95 -4.71
CA ALA A 27 -6.82 9.74 -5.39
C ALA A 27 -7.92 8.68 -5.50
N MET A 28 -8.70 8.49 -4.45
CA MET A 28 -9.82 7.54 -4.44
C MET A 28 -10.90 7.92 -5.46
N GLU A 29 -11.24 9.20 -5.56
CA GLU A 29 -12.18 9.72 -6.57
C GLU A 29 -11.67 9.52 -7.99
N ALA A 30 -10.38 9.82 -8.22
CA ALA A 30 -9.75 9.63 -9.53
C ALA A 30 -9.70 8.16 -9.97
N PHE A 31 -9.71 7.23 -9.02
CA PHE A 31 -9.63 5.79 -9.26
C PHE A 31 -11.00 5.06 -9.14
N ALA A 32 -12.07 5.79 -8.87
CA ALA A 32 -13.40 5.22 -8.59
C ALA A 32 -13.98 4.38 -9.73
N ASP A 33 -13.68 4.74 -11.00
CA ASP A 33 -14.18 4.06 -12.19
C ASP A 33 -13.19 3.05 -12.78
N ALA A 34 -12.12 2.71 -12.05
CA ALA A 34 -11.16 1.73 -12.49
C ALA A 34 -11.79 0.35 -12.65
N ASP A 35 -11.46 -0.35 -13.73
CA ASP A 35 -11.88 -1.73 -13.94
C ASP A 35 -10.95 -2.73 -13.19
N GLN A 36 -11.30 -4.01 -13.21
CA GLN A 36 -10.52 -5.04 -12.51
C GLN A 36 -9.08 -5.11 -13.01
N ALA A 37 -8.85 -4.96 -14.30
CA ALA A 37 -7.50 -4.99 -14.87
C ALA A 37 -6.64 -3.82 -14.38
N GLN A 38 -7.21 -2.63 -14.29
CA GLN A 38 -6.54 -1.45 -13.77
C GLN A 38 -6.22 -1.56 -12.27
N VAL A 39 -7.16 -2.12 -11.49
CA VAL A 39 -6.95 -2.38 -10.06
C VAL A 39 -5.86 -3.43 -9.87
N ASP A 40 -5.88 -4.51 -10.63
CA ASP A 40 -4.87 -5.57 -10.56
C ASP A 40 -3.48 -5.06 -10.93
N GLU A 41 -3.37 -4.19 -11.93
CA GLU A 41 -2.12 -3.52 -12.30
C GLU A 41 -1.60 -2.63 -11.16
N ALA A 42 -2.45 -1.82 -10.57
CA ALA A 42 -2.09 -0.94 -9.44
C ALA A 42 -1.65 -1.75 -8.22
N VAL A 43 -2.37 -2.81 -7.89
CA VAL A 43 -2.02 -3.72 -6.78
C VAL A 43 -0.69 -4.43 -7.03
N THR A 44 -0.45 -4.86 -8.26
CA THR A 44 0.82 -5.49 -8.65
C THR A 44 1.98 -4.51 -8.53
N ALA A 45 1.82 -3.28 -9.00
CA ALA A 45 2.83 -2.24 -8.87
C ALA A 45 3.13 -1.90 -7.41
N LEU A 46 2.10 -1.82 -6.56
CA LEU A 46 2.26 -1.60 -5.13
C LEU A 46 3.01 -2.75 -4.47
N ALA A 47 2.65 -3.99 -4.77
CA ALA A 47 3.32 -5.18 -4.25
C ALA A 47 4.81 -5.23 -4.69
N TRP A 48 5.10 -4.90 -5.93
CA TRP A 48 6.47 -4.82 -6.44
C TRP A 48 7.31 -3.79 -5.68
N SER A 49 6.72 -2.66 -5.32
CA SER A 49 7.41 -1.61 -4.56
C SER A 49 7.89 -2.06 -3.17
N ILE A 50 7.32 -3.11 -2.64
CA ILE A 50 7.71 -3.71 -1.34
C ILE A 50 8.58 -4.96 -1.55
N TYR A 51 8.30 -5.72 -2.61
CA TYR A 51 8.96 -7.00 -2.91
C TYR A 51 10.34 -6.82 -3.57
N GLU A 52 10.52 -5.80 -4.38
CA GLU A 52 11.78 -5.56 -5.09
C GLU A 52 12.95 -5.59 -4.08
N PRO A 53 14.04 -6.36 -4.34
CA PRO A 53 15.04 -6.67 -3.31
C PRO A 53 15.65 -5.47 -2.61
N THR A 54 15.99 -4.41 -3.34
CA THR A 54 16.56 -3.19 -2.77
C THR A 54 15.58 -2.48 -1.85
N ARG A 55 14.32 -2.38 -2.25
CA ARG A 55 13.25 -1.76 -1.47
C ARG A 55 12.87 -2.60 -0.25
N ALA A 56 12.81 -3.91 -0.41
CA ALA A 56 12.53 -4.82 0.70
C ALA A 56 13.56 -4.69 1.81
N GLU A 57 14.85 -4.55 1.44
CA GLU A 57 15.94 -4.32 2.38
C GLU A 57 15.86 -2.93 3.03
N GLU A 58 15.67 -1.88 2.25
CA GLU A 58 15.55 -0.51 2.74
C GLU A 58 14.39 -0.36 3.75
N LEU A 59 13.22 -0.85 3.40
CA LEU A 59 12.05 -0.83 4.28
C LEU A 59 12.27 -1.64 5.57
N ALA A 60 12.96 -2.78 5.46
CA ALA A 60 13.30 -3.59 6.63
C ALA A 60 14.24 -2.85 7.59
N ARG A 61 15.26 -2.16 7.07
CA ARG A 61 16.17 -1.35 7.89
C ARG A 61 15.44 -0.21 8.58
N ILE A 62 14.63 0.55 7.86
CA ILE A 62 13.83 1.64 8.43
C ILE A 62 12.92 1.12 9.54
N ALA A 63 12.25 -0.01 9.32
CA ALA A 63 11.37 -0.60 10.32
C ALA A 63 12.10 -1.01 11.60
N VAL A 64 13.29 -1.59 11.50
CA VAL A 64 14.10 -1.96 12.67
C VAL A 64 14.63 -0.72 13.39
N GLU A 65 15.14 0.27 12.66
CA GLU A 65 15.65 1.52 13.22
C GLU A 65 14.56 2.29 13.95
N ASP A 66 13.38 2.45 13.33
CA ASP A 66 12.30 3.26 13.89
C ASP A 66 11.61 2.59 15.09
N THR A 67 11.51 1.27 15.09
CA THR A 67 10.77 0.54 16.13
C THR A 67 11.66 -0.10 17.19
N GLY A 68 12.92 -0.35 16.89
CA GLY A 68 13.81 -1.14 17.74
C GLY A 68 13.41 -2.62 17.84
N HIS A 69 12.48 -3.11 16.98
CA HIS A 69 11.96 -4.46 17.04
C HIS A 69 12.36 -5.30 15.82
N GLY A 70 12.68 -6.58 16.10
CA GLY A 70 13.02 -7.56 15.09
C GLY A 70 14.44 -7.39 14.53
N ASN A 71 14.72 -8.08 13.44
CA ASN A 71 16.00 -7.98 12.74
C ASN A 71 15.79 -7.79 11.24
N VAL A 72 16.74 -7.15 10.58
CA VAL A 72 16.66 -6.78 9.17
C VAL A 72 16.45 -8.00 8.28
N LYS A 73 17.21 -9.07 8.47
CA LYS A 73 17.14 -10.28 7.64
C LYS A 73 15.74 -10.91 7.64
N SER A 74 15.15 -11.07 8.82
CA SER A 74 13.78 -11.61 8.94
C SER A 74 12.73 -10.69 8.32
N LYS A 75 12.89 -9.38 8.46
CA LYS A 75 11.97 -8.41 7.86
C LYS A 75 12.07 -8.35 6.34
N ILE A 76 13.25 -8.54 5.75
CA ILE A 76 13.39 -8.68 4.29
C ILE A 76 12.61 -9.91 3.80
N ILE A 77 12.78 -11.04 4.44
CA ILE A 77 12.06 -12.28 4.11
C ILE A 77 10.56 -12.07 4.22
N LYS A 78 10.11 -11.45 5.29
CA LYS A 78 8.69 -11.11 5.50
C LYS A 78 8.17 -10.18 4.39
N ASN A 79 8.88 -9.10 4.08
CA ASN A 79 8.47 -8.14 3.05
C ASN A 79 8.29 -8.82 1.69
N GLN A 80 9.14 -9.78 1.36
CA GLN A 80 9.01 -10.52 0.09
C GLN A 80 7.94 -11.61 0.15
N ARG A 81 7.98 -12.51 1.11
CA ARG A 81 7.08 -13.67 1.16
C ARG A 81 5.63 -13.30 1.45
N LYS A 82 5.39 -12.41 2.41
CA LYS A 82 4.03 -12.00 2.78
C LYS A 82 3.39 -11.16 1.68
N THR A 83 4.15 -10.25 1.07
CA THR A 83 3.68 -9.45 -0.05
C THR A 83 3.33 -10.32 -1.25
N PHE A 84 4.19 -11.26 -1.61
CA PHE A 84 3.91 -12.20 -2.71
C PHE A 84 2.69 -13.07 -2.44
N GLY A 85 2.55 -13.59 -1.22
CA GLY A 85 1.39 -14.41 -0.83
C GLY A 85 0.08 -13.64 -0.89
N CYS A 86 0.06 -12.39 -0.41
CA CYS A 86 -1.11 -11.51 -0.51
C CYS A 86 -1.45 -11.18 -1.96
N LEU A 87 -0.46 -10.83 -2.78
CA LEU A 87 -0.67 -10.54 -4.20
C LEU A 87 -1.26 -11.75 -4.93
N ARG A 88 -0.69 -12.94 -4.73
CA ARG A 88 -1.18 -14.18 -5.32
C ARG A 88 -2.66 -14.42 -5.00
N ASP A 89 -3.05 -14.21 -3.76
CA ASP A 89 -4.43 -14.44 -3.32
C ASP A 89 -5.37 -13.37 -3.90
N LEU A 90 -4.96 -12.12 -3.96
CA LEU A 90 -5.75 -11.01 -4.52
C LEU A 90 -5.96 -11.13 -6.03
N MET A 91 -4.98 -11.59 -6.79
CA MET A 91 -5.05 -11.73 -8.25
C MET A 91 -6.08 -12.76 -8.74
N ARG A 92 -6.62 -13.58 -7.84
CA ARG A 92 -7.61 -14.62 -8.15
C ARG A 92 -9.03 -14.23 -7.76
N VAL A 93 -9.20 -13.06 -7.16
CA VAL A 93 -10.47 -12.62 -6.58
C VAL A 93 -11.01 -11.42 -7.34
N LYS A 94 -12.30 -11.43 -7.62
CA LYS A 94 -12.99 -10.24 -8.11
C LYS A 94 -13.10 -9.23 -6.97
N THR A 95 -12.55 -8.04 -7.17
CA THR A 95 -12.53 -6.96 -6.17
C THR A 95 -13.21 -5.68 -6.63
N VAL A 96 -13.69 -5.66 -7.88
CA VAL A 96 -14.34 -4.50 -8.48
C VAL A 96 -15.77 -4.83 -8.84
N GLY A 97 -16.70 -3.93 -8.52
CA GLY A 97 -18.12 -4.06 -8.78
C GLY A 97 -18.86 -4.89 -7.72
N VAL A 98 -20.07 -5.30 -8.04
CA VAL A 98 -20.86 -6.14 -7.15
C VAL A 98 -20.32 -7.57 -7.19
N ILE A 99 -19.90 -8.08 -6.05
CA ILE A 99 -19.35 -9.43 -5.89
C ILE A 99 -20.47 -10.42 -5.58
N GLU A 100 -21.37 -10.04 -4.68
CA GLU A 100 -22.51 -10.82 -4.26
C GLU A 100 -23.68 -9.91 -3.92
N GLU A 101 -24.87 -10.30 -4.32
CA GLU A 101 -26.12 -9.66 -3.89
C GLU A 101 -27.00 -10.71 -3.22
N ASN A 102 -27.40 -10.48 -1.97
CA ASN A 102 -28.28 -11.37 -1.22
C ASN A 102 -29.45 -10.57 -0.63
N LYS A 103 -30.57 -10.56 -1.37
CA LYS A 103 -31.78 -9.81 -0.98
C LYS A 103 -32.46 -10.38 0.26
N ALA A 104 -32.28 -11.67 0.55
CA ALA A 104 -32.87 -12.32 1.72
C ALA A 104 -32.16 -11.94 3.01
N LYS A 105 -30.89 -11.60 2.94
CA LYS A 105 -30.08 -11.18 4.10
C LYS A 105 -29.91 -9.65 4.21
N GLY A 106 -30.43 -8.89 3.22
CA GLY A 106 -30.20 -7.44 3.15
C GLY A 106 -28.80 -7.10 2.72
#